data_8230a793dc7a1f424e9a0aa79a29ca5d
#
_entry.id   8230a793dc7a1f424e9a0aa79a29ca5d
#
_cell.length_a   1.000
_cell.length_b   1.000
_cell.length_c   1.000
_cell.angle_alpha   90.00
_cell.angle_beta   90.00
_cell.angle_gamma   90.00
#
_symmetry.space_group_name_H-M   'P 1'
#
loop_
_entity.id
_entity.type
_entity.pdbx_description
1 polymer ?
#
loop_
_entity_poly.entity_id
_entity_poly.type
_entity_poly.pdbx_seq_one_letter_code
_entity_poly.pdbx_strand_id
1 'polypeptide(L)'
;MERKVLAFYYTWYGVPQVSGNWYHWEEGGHSPNDVNENGYPDFGTTNHPSHGPYDSNDPHAIRRHLKWSEEAGIDGLIATWWGQGQYHDKALKIVLNEAEKSPVKITVYYEVVPSSGVSGAVDDFKYLLKNYGKHPGFYTVDNRPVIFVYGRAMEQLNRDQWAEAMKQVKAEYDAVFIADTGSAELICLFDGGHTYNPVGLVANQVDMSQYYDDFTKKCRSVDKIACATVIPGYDDSNIGRKHVTMANRRGGELYKSLWAKAEKSAPDWMLITSFNEWHEGSEIEPSIEDGKLYLTLTRQLASKFKQR
;
A
#
# COMPACT_ATOMS: atom_id res chain seq x y z
N MET A 1 4.86 -4.33 -21.14
CA MET A 1 5.13 -4.67 -19.71
C MET A 1 4.04 -5.59 -19.21
N GLU A 2 4.37 -6.58 -18.38
CA GLU A 2 3.37 -7.47 -17.78
C GLU A 2 2.50 -6.72 -16.75
N ARG A 3 1.18 -6.93 -16.82
CA ARG A 3 0.23 -6.30 -15.90
C ARG A 3 0.32 -6.90 -14.52
N LYS A 4 0.43 -6.06 -13.50
CA LYS A 4 0.58 -6.46 -12.11
C LYS A 4 -0.52 -5.88 -11.24
N VAL A 5 -0.86 -6.60 -10.17
CA VAL A 5 -1.79 -6.17 -9.12
C VAL A 5 -1.05 -6.18 -7.80
N LEU A 6 -0.96 -5.02 -7.14
CA LEU A 6 -0.32 -4.89 -5.84
C LEU A 6 -1.29 -4.24 -4.84
N ALA A 7 -1.08 -4.48 -3.54
CA ALA A 7 -1.89 -3.87 -2.50
C ALA A 7 -1.00 -3.24 -1.42
N PHE A 8 -1.38 -2.05 -0.94
CA PHE A 8 -0.70 -1.42 0.21
C PHE A 8 -0.95 -2.25 1.46
N TYR A 9 0.13 -2.48 2.22
CA TYR A 9 0.17 -3.40 3.36
C TYR A 9 0.81 -2.73 4.58
N TYR A 10 0.07 -2.68 5.66
CA TYR A 10 0.48 -1.98 6.87
C TYR A 10 1.06 -2.95 7.90
N THR A 11 2.32 -2.71 8.27
CA THR A 11 3.12 -3.56 9.16
C THR A 11 3.32 -2.90 10.53
N TRP A 12 2.30 -2.26 11.08
CA TRP A 12 2.37 -1.48 12.31
C TRP A 12 1.49 -2.00 13.46
N TYR A 13 0.71 -3.04 13.21
CA TYR A 13 -0.15 -3.63 14.24
C TYR A 13 0.65 -4.47 15.22
N GLY A 14 0.32 -4.36 16.51
CA GLY A 14 0.92 -5.17 17.56
C GLY A 14 -0.10 -5.62 18.59
N VAL A 15 0.13 -6.81 19.16
CA VAL A 15 -0.64 -7.34 20.29
C VAL A 15 0.28 -7.68 21.46
N PRO A 16 -0.21 -7.56 22.73
CA PRO A 16 0.62 -7.79 23.92
C PRO A 16 1.32 -9.16 23.96
N GLN A 17 0.71 -10.18 23.38
CA GLN A 17 1.23 -11.55 23.37
C GLN A 17 2.48 -11.74 22.52
N VAL A 18 2.71 -10.86 21.52
CA VAL A 18 3.84 -10.94 20.59
C VAL A 18 4.81 -9.79 20.80
N SER A 19 4.31 -8.55 20.77
CA SER A 19 5.13 -7.33 20.86
C SER A 19 5.13 -6.67 22.22
N GLY A 20 4.45 -7.25 23.23
CA GLY A 20 4.41 -6.77 24.61
C GLY A 20 3.40 -5.65 24.87
N ASN A 21 2.91 -4.99 23.84
CA ASN A 21 1.93 -3.90 23.90
C ASN A 21 0.97 -3.98 22.72
N TRP A 22 -0.15 -3.26 22.86
CA TRP A 22 -0.95 -2.89 21.69
C TRP A 22 -0.18 -1.86 20.85
N TYR A 23 -0.27 -1.95 19.53
CA TYR A 23 0.19 -0.96 18.57
C TYR A 23 -0.86 -0.78 17.50
N HIS A 24 -1.23 0.45 17.25
CA HIS A 24 -2.25 0.91 16.30
C HIS A 24 -3.68 0.44 16.55
N TRP A 25 -3.93 -0.68 17.19
CA TRP A 25 -5.29 -1.11 17.52
C TRP A 25 -6.01 -0.17 18.48
N GLU A 26 -5.26 0.58 19.31
CA GLU A 26 -5.76 1.58 20.26
C GLU A 26 -5.85 3.00 19.68
N GLU A 27 -5.67 3.20 18.38
CA GLU A 27 -5.68 4.52 17.78
C GLU A 27 -7.03 5.23 17.98
N GLY A 28 -7.02 6.56 18.04
CA GLY A 28 -8.22 7.36 18.28
C GLY A 28 -8.69 7.36 19.73
N GLY A 29 -7.93 6.77 20.67
CA GLY A 29 -8.28 6.69 22.08
C GLY A 29 -9.12 5.46 22.44
N HIS A 30 -9.20 4.48 21.54
CA HIS A 30 -9.82 3.18 21.77
C HIS A 30 -8.99 2.29 22.70
N SER A 31 -9.63 1.31 23.31
CA SER A 31 -9.00 0.36 24.23
C SER A 31 -9.32 -1.07 23.81
N PRO A 32 -8.42 -1.78 23.12
CA PRO A 32 -8.67 -3.17 22.71
C PRO A 32 -8.87 -4.17 23.86
N ASN A 33 -8.62 -3.75 25.11
CA ASN A 33 -8.93 -4.54 26.31
C ASN A 33 -10.41 -4.40 26.73
N ASP A 34 -11.11 -3.41 26.23
CA ASP A 34 -12.54 -3.19 26.44
C ASP A 34 -13.32 -3.79 25.27
N VAL A 35 -14.63 -3.85 25.41
CA VAL A 35 -15.55 -4.30 24.35
C VAL A 35 -16.46 -3.14 23.94
N ASN A 36 -16.66 -3.02 22.63
CA ASN A 36 -17.62 -2.05 22.09
C ASN A 36 -19.08 -2.49 22.31
N GLU A 37 -20.03 -1.67 21.92
CA GLU A 37 -21.46 -1.92 22.05
C GLU A 37 -21.96 -3.20 21.34
N ASN A 38 -21.20 -3.69 20.35
CA ASN A 38 -21.49 -4.90 19.58
C ASN A 38 -20.81 -6.16 20.16
N GLY A 39 -20.07 -6.03 21.29
CA GLY A 39 -19.41 -7.14 21.95
C GLY A 39 -18.05 -7.54 21.33
N TYR A 40 -17.50 -6.72 20.45
CA TYR A 40 -16.15 -6.90 19.90
C TYR A 40 -15.13 -6.07 20.67
N PRO A 41 -13.82 -6.42 20.61
CA PRO A 41 -12.78 -5.55 21.15
C PRO A 41 -12.89 -4.13 20.57
N ASP A 42 -12.68 -3.12 21.41
CA ASP A 42 -12.83 -1.72 21.04
C ASP A 42 -11.57 -1.23 20.28
N PHE A 43 -11.58 -1.41 18.99
CA PHE A 43 -10.53 -0.94 18.08
C PHE A 43 -10.84 0.43 17.49
N GLY A 44 -9.80 1.16 17.09
CA GLY A 44 -9.93 2.38 16.26
C GLY A 44 -10.32 2.07 14.81
N THR A 45 -11.31 1.18 14.58
CA THR A 45 -11.67 0.68 13.25
C THR A 45 -13.19 0.64 13.09
N THR A 46 -13.69 0.79 11.87
CA THR A 46 -15.11 0.66 11.56
C THR A 46 -15.52 -0.78 11.26
N ASN A 47 -14.56 -1.60 10.79
CA ASN A 47 -14.73 -3.03 10.57
C ASN A 47 -13.76 -3.81 11.49
N HIS A 48 -14.04 -5.10 11.69
CA HIS A 48 -13.28 -5.96 12.59
C HIS A 48 -12.62 -7.11 11.83
N PRO A 49 -11.30 -7.38 12.05
CA PRO A 49 -10.62 -8.51 11.43
C PRO A 49 -11.31 -9.83 11.76
N SER A 50 -11.62 -10.65 10.76
CA SER A 50 -12.35 -11.91 10.94
C SER A 50 -11.64 -12.93 11.84
N HIS A 51 -10.33 -12.79 12.03
CA HIS A 51 -9.49 -13.63 12.89
C HIS A 51 -9.03 -12.91 14.16
N GLY A 52 -9.66 -11.78 14.50
CA GLY A 52 -9.27 -10.92 15.60
C GLY A 52 -8.00 -10.10 15.33
N PRO A 53 -7.56 -9.31 16.32
CA PRO A 53 -6.37 -8.50 16.21
C PRO A 53 -5.13 -9.38 16.05
N TYR A 54 -4.14 -8.86 15.35
CA TYR A 54 -2.90 -9.58 15.08
C TYR A 54 -1.69 -8.67 15.26
N ASP A 55 -0.52 -9.29 15.24
CA ASP A 55 0.77 -8.62 15.30
C ASP A 55 1.47 -8.72 13.94
N SER A 56 2.00 -7.61 13.48
CA SER A 56 2.76 -7.55 12.22
C SER A 56 4.10 -8.30 12.29
N ASN A 57 4.54 -8.71 13.49
CA ASN A 57 5.70 -9.57 13.70
C ASN A 57 5.32 -11.05 13.89
N ASP A 58 4.02 -11.41 13.83
CA ASP A 58 3.58 -12.81 13.92
C ASP A 58 3.68 -13.52 12.56
N PRO A 59 4.58 -14.50 12.39
CA PRO A 59 4.69 -15.25 11.14
C PRO A 59 3.40 -15.98 10.74
N HIS A 60 2.53 -16.35 11.69
CA HIS A 60 1.25 -17.00 11.39
C HIS A 60 0.25 -16.04 10.75
N ALA A 61 0.17 -14.80 11.24
CA ALA A 61 -0.64 -13.75 10.63
C ALA A 61 -0.11 -13.43 9.23
N ILE A 62 1.20 -13.25 9.08
CA ILE A 62 1.85 -12.94 7.80
C ILE A 62 1.58 -14.04 6.77
N ARG A 63 1.79 -15.33 7.11
CA ARG A 63 1.49 -16.44 6.18
C ARG A 63 0.04 -16.48 5.75
N ARG A 64 -0.89 -16.14 6.64
CA ARG A 64 -2.32 -16.06 6.33
C ARG A 64 -2.60 -14.93 5.35
N HIS A 65 -2.00 -13.73 5.54
CA HIS A 65 -2.14 -12.60 4.63
C HIS A 65 -1.54 -12.89 3.25
N LEU A 66 -0.38 -13.51 3.19
CA LEU A 66 0.25 -13.95 1.93
C LEU A 66 -0.63 -14.95 1.19
N LYS A 67 -1.20 -15.95 1.89
CA LYS A 67 -2.13 -16.89 1.31
C LYS A 67 -3.40 -16.23 0.76
N TRP A 68 -3.99 -15.32 1.49
CA TRP A 68 -5.15 -14.57 1.03
C TRP A 68 -4.83 -13.68 -0.17
N SER A 69 -3.66 -13.07 -0.19
CA SER A 69 -3.18 -12.27 -1.32
C SER A 69 -2.99 -13.14 -2.57
N GLU A 70 -2.39 -14.31 -2.43
CA GLU A 70 -2.28 -15.30 -3.50
C GLU A 70 -3.65 -15.73 -4.03
N GLU A 71 -4.58 -16.11 -3.15
CA GLU A 71 -5.96 -16.50 -3.49
C GLU A 71 -6.70 -15.37 -4.22
N ALA A 72 -6.39 -14.09 -3.89
CA ALA A 72 -6.95 -12.91 -4.53
C ALA A 72 -6.27 -12.53 -5.85
N GLY A 73 -5.18 -13.21 -6.24
CA GLY A 73 -4.42 -12.92 -7.46
C GLY A 73 -3.58 -11.64 -7.36
N ILE A 74 -3.16 -11.24 -6.15
CA ILE A 74 -2.25 -10.13 -5.89
C ILE A 74 -0.82 -10.64 -6.11
N ASP A 75 0.00 -9.88 -6.86
CA ASP A 75 1.40 -10.22 -7.16
C ASP A 75 2.35 -9.75 -6.07
N GLY A 76 2.02 -8.65 -5.40
CA GLY A 76 2.88 -8.08 -4.37
C GLY A 76 2.15 -7.25 -3.34
N LEU A 77 2.72 -7.19 -2.14
CA LEU A 77 2.30 -6.31 -1.06
C LEU A 77 3.32 -5.17 -0.91
N ILE A 78 2.81 -3.94 -0.83
CA ILE A 78 3.59 -2.72 -0.68
C ILE A 78 3.62 -2.37 0.81
N ALA A 79 4.66 -2.85 1.50
CA ALA A 79 4.76 -2.73 2.96
C ALA A 79 5.21 -1.33 3.39
N THR A 80 4.50 -0.70 4.31
CA THR A 80 4.88 0.60 4.88
C THR A 80 6.21 0.52 5.60
N TRP A 81 7.06 1.57 5.41
CA TRP A 81 8.37 1.63 6.03
C TRP A 81 8.72 3.08 6.47
N TRP A 82 9.04 3.24 7.75
CA TRP A 82 9.20 4.54 8.42
C TRP A 82 10.62 4.81 8.91
N GLY A 83 11.59 4.01 8.50
CA GLY A 83 13.00 4.23 8.85
C GLY A 83 13.70 2.99 9.42
N GLN A 84 15.02 3.07 9.40
CA GLN A 84 15.91 1.99 9.82
C GLN A 84 15.76 1.69 11.31
N GLY A 85 15.70 0.39 11.68
CA GLY A 85 15.63 -0.10 13.05
C GLY A 85 14.30 0.14 13.77
N GLN A 86 13.32 0.77 13.13
CA GLN A 86 11.98 0.98 13.68
C GLN A 86 11.18 -0.33 13.70
N TYR A 87 9.99 -0.30 14.33
CA TYR A 87 9.09 -1.45 14.39
C TYR A 87 8.82 -2.04 12.99
N HIS A 88 8.52 -1.18 12.02
CA HIS A 88 8.24 -1.55 10.63
C HIS A 88 9.42 -2.19 9.91
N ASP A 89 10.66 -1.77 10.20
CA ASP A 89 11.86 -2.35 9.61
C ASP A 89 12.10 -3.78 10.15
N LYS A 90 11.79 -4.03 11.43
CA LYS A 90 11.82 -5.37 12.02
C LYS A 90 10.74 -6.26 11.41
N ALA A 91 9.51 -5.74 11.29
CA ALA A 91 8.40 -6.43 10.68
C ALA A 91 8.69 -6.77 9.21
N LEU A 92 9.25 -5.83 8.43
CA LEU A 92 9.63 -6.04 7.04
C LEU A 92 10.54 -7.25 6.86
N LYS A 93 11.53 -7.43 7.72
CA LYS A 93 12.44 -8.59 7.68
C LYS A 93 11.68 -9.91 7.85
N ILE A 94 10.73 -9.96 8.78
CA ILE A 94 9.93 -11.17 9.03
C ILE A 94 8.99 -11.43 7.84
N VAL A 95 8.34 -10.40 7.34
CA VAL A 95 7.44 -10.49 6.18
C VAL A 95 8.17 -10.97 4.93
N LEU A 96 9.39 -10.48 4.68
CA LEU A 96 10.23 -10.92 3.56
C LEU A 96 10.62 -12.41 3.69
N ASN A 97 10.99 -12.87 4.88
CA ASN A 97 11.33 -14.27 5.12
C ASN A 97 10.14 -15.21 4.85
N GLU A 98 8.93 -14.81 5.24
CA GLU A 98 7.73 -15.58 4.94
C GLU A 98 7.36 -15.54 3.44
N ALA A 99 7.55 -14.38 2.79
CA ALA A 99 7.29 -14.19 1.36
C ALA A 99 8.29 -14.93 0.45
N GLU A 100 9.45 -15.38 0.96
CA GLU A 100 10.39 -16.18 0.18
C GLU A 100 9.72 -17.42 -0.41
N LYS A 101 8.86 -18.08 0.38
CA LYS A 101 8.15 -19.32 0.02
C LYS A 101 6.78 -19.06 -0.64
N SER A 102 6.42 -17.81 -0.85
CA SER A 102 5.15 -17.40 -1.45
C SER A 102 5.34 -16.89 -2.88
N PRO A 103 4.36 -17.07 -3.79
CA PRO A 103 4.37 -16.37 -5.07
C PRO A 103 4.16 -14.86 -4.90
N VAL A 104 3.51 -14.43 -3.81
CA VAL A 104 3.33 -13.01 -3.48
C VAL A 104 4.62 -12.45 -2.89
N LYS A 105 5.12 -11.36 -3.47
CA LYS A 105 6.37 -10.73 -3.04
C LYS A 105 6.12 -9.41 -2.33
N ILE A 106 7.13 -8.91 -1.64
CA ILE A 106 7.02 -7.72 -0.80
C ILE A 106 7.88 -6.60 -1.38
N THR A 107 7.30 -5.43 -1.54
CA THR A 107 8.03 -4.19 -1.77
C THR A 107 7.81 -3.23 -0.63
N VAL A 108 8.49 -2.09 -0.67
CA VAL A 108 8.46 -1.07 0.38
C VAL A 108 7.67 0.15 -0.07
N TYR A 109 6.87 0.71 0.84
CA TYR A 109 6.32 2.04 0.75
C TYR A 109 7.13 2.98 1.65
N TYR A 110 7.96 3.82 1.05
CA TYR A 110 8.83 4.77 1.74
C TYR A 110 8.02 5.97 2.21
N GLU A 111 7.77 6.06 3.52
CA GLU A 111 6.75 6.95 4.10
C GLU A 111 7.27 8.36 4.40
N VAL A 112 8.54 8.49 4.77
CA VAL A 112 9.09 9.74 5.31
C VAL A 112 10.58 9.89 5.01
N VAL A 113 10.97 11.10 4.62
CA VAL A 113 12.38 11.47 4.48
C VAL A 113 12.93 11.90 5.85
N PRO A 114 14.09 11.37 6.29
CA PRO A 114 14.74 11.81 7.52
C PRO A 114 15.06 13.32 7.52
N SER A 115 15.23 13.92 8.71
CA SER A 115 15.55 15.34 8.87
C SER A 115 16.85 15.78 8.18
N SER A 116 17.73 14.84 7.83
CA SER A 116 18.94 15.10 7.02
C SER A 116 18.64 15.35 5.52
N GLY A 117 17.38 15.26 5.11
CA GLY A 117 16.94 15.59 3.75
C GLY A 117 17.49 14.61 2.69
N VAL A 118 18.11 15.15 1.64
CA VAL A 118 18.63 14.36 0.50
C VAL A 118 19.53 13.22 0.97
N SER A 119 20.51 13.48 1.85
CA SER A 119 21.43 12.44 2.33
C SER A 119 20.67 11.34 3.07
N GLY A 120 19.68 11.68 3.89
CA GLY A 120 18.86 10.69 4.59
C GLY A 120 18.04 9.81 3.66
N ALA A 121 17.42 10.39 2.65
CA ALA A 121 16.70 9.62 1.62
C ALA A 121 17.64 8.68 0.86
N VAL A 122 18.82 9.15 0.48
CA VAL A 122 19.85 8.33 -0.19
C VAL A 122 20.31 7.18 0.70
N ASP A 123 20.60 7.45 1.97
CA ASP A 123 21.04 6.43 2.93
C ASP A 123 19.94 5.38 3.18
N ASP A 124 18.70 5.79 3.29
CA ASP A 124 17.56 4.87 3.45
C ASP A 124 17.35 3.99 2.22
N PHE A 125 17.37 4.55 1.01
CA PHE A 125 17.24 3.74 -0.21
C PHE A 125 18.41 2.77 -0.37
N LYS A 126 19.65 3.19 -0.10
CA LYS A 126 20.81 2.32 -0.13
C LYS A 126 20.73 1.22 0.93
N TYR A 127 20.23 1.57 2.14
CA TYR A 127 19.99 0.59 3.19
C TYR A 127 18.97 -0.49 2.75
N LEU A 128 17.83 -0.08 2.21
CA LEU A 128 16.79 -0.99 1.73
C LEU A 128 17.30 -1.90 0.61
N LEU A 129 17.96 -1.32 -0.39
CA LEU A 129 18.47 -2.07 -1.55
C LEU A 129 19.61 -3.01 -1.20
N LYS A 130 20.52 -2.58 -0.31
CA LYS A 130 21.65 -3.40 0.16
C LYS A 130 21.17 -4.58 1.00
N ASN A 131 20.25 -4.36 1.94
CA ASN A 131 19.85 -5.37 2.90
C ASN A 131 18.73 -6.27 2.39
N TYR A 132 17.82 -5.75 1.56
CA TYR A 132 16.60 -6.44 1.17
C TYR A 132 16.43 -6.60 -0.36
N GLY A 133 17.02 -5.73 -1.18
CA GLY A 133 16.78 -5.72 -2.63
C GLY A 133 17.10 -7.02 -3.37
N LYS A 134 17.96 -7.88 -2.81
CA LYS A 134 18.30 -9.21 -3.35
C LYS A 134 17.60 -10.36 -2.61
N HIS A 135 16.74 -10.06 -1.62
CA HIS A 135 16.05 -11.07 -0.88
C HIS A 135 15.01 -11.80 -1.78
N PRO A 136 14.92 -13.15 -1.76
CA PRO A 136 13.98 -13.88 -2.63
C PRO A 136 12.50 -13.53 -2.42
N GLY A 137 12.15 -12.98 -1.24
CA GLY A 137 10.83 -12.44 -0.93
C GLY A 137 10.60 -11.01 -1.43
N PHE A 138 11.64 -10.31 -1.92
CA PHE A 138 11.49 -8.92 -2.38
C PHE A 138 10.90 -8.87 -3.78
N TYR A 139 10.01 -7.90 -4.01
CA TYR A 139 9.34 -7.72 -5.30
C TYR A 139 10.28 -7.11 -6.33
N THR A 140 10.40 -7.75 -7.48
CA THR A 140 11.25 -7.31 -8.57
C THR A 140 10.48 -7.27 -9.90
N VAL A 141 10.91 -6.38 -10.80
CA VAL A 141 10.49 -6.35 -12.20
C VAL A 141 11.74 -6.30 -13.06
N ASP A 142 11.84 -7.20 -14.02
CA ASP A 142 13.04 -7.38 -14.85
C ASP A 142 14.32 -7.53 -14.01
N ASN A 143 14.25 -8.30 -12.92
CA ASN A 143 15.30 -8.50 -11.91
C ASN A 143 15.74 -7.24 -11.15
N ARG A 144 15.00 -6.14 -11.25
CA ARG A 144 15.26 -4.92 -10.52
C ARG A 144 14.30 -4.80 -9.32
N PRO A 145 14.80 -4.58 -8.10
CA PRO A 145 13.95 -4.35 -6.94
C PRO A 145 13.10 -3.09 -7.12
N VAL A 146 11.84 -3.16 -6.69
CA VAL A 146 10.89 -2.06 -6.79
C VAL A 146 10.72 -1.39 -5.43
N ILE A 147 10.67 -0.07 -5.38
CA ILE A 147 10.35 0.74 -4.19
C ILE A 147 9.30 1.77 -4.57
N PHE A 148 8.24 1.87 -3.76
CA PHE A 148 7.24 2.93 -3.85
C PHE A 148 7.57 4.06 -2.89
N VAL A 149 7.32 5.30 -3.29
CA VAL A 149 7.57 6.51 -2.49
C VAL A 149 6.26 7.23 -2.25
N TYR A 150 5.90 7.42 -0.99
CA TYR A 150 4.64 8.04 -0.57
C TYR A 150 4.61 9.55 -0.77
N GLY A 151 3.42 10.11 -0.98
CA GLY A 151 3.19 11.53 -1.19
C GLY A 151 3.77 12.42 -0.10
N ARG A 152 3.68 12.01 1.17
CA ARG A 152 4.32 12.72 2.29
C ARG A 152 5.84 12.83 2.11
N ALA A 153 6.51 11.75 1.73
CA ALA A 153 7.94 11.78 1.45
C ALA A 153 8.23 12.63 0.21
N MET A 154 7.38 12.54 -0.82
CA MET A 154 7.52 13.36 -2.03
C MET A 154 7.46 14.87 -1.74
N GLU A 155 6.64 15.31 -0.78
CA GLU A 155 6.47 16.70 -0.38
C GLU A 155 7.64 17.24 0.47
N GLN A 156 8.44 16.36 1.10
CA GLN A 156 9.56 16.75 1.97
C GLN A 156 10.81 17.21 1.21
N LEU A 157 10.93 16.87 -0.06
CA LEU A 157 12.02 17.30 -0.93
C LEU A 157 11.45 17.97 -2.18
N ASN A 158 12.10 19.04 -2.64
CA ASN A 158 11.75 19.65 -3.90
C ASN A 158 12.28 18.83 -5.09
N ARG A 159 11.92 19.23 -6.32
CA ARG A 159 12.28 18.53 -7.56
C ARG A 159 13.79 18.31 -7.70
N ASP A 160 14.59 19.33 -7.45
CA ASP A 160 16.04 19.25 -7.65
C ASP A 160 16.72 18.36 -6.59
N GLN A 161 16.18 18.39 -5.36
CA GLN A 161 16.60 17.51 -4.28
C GLN A 161 16.26 16.03 -4.60
N TRP A 162 15.07 15.74 -5.15
CA TRP A 162 14.72 14.40 -5.63
C TRP A 162 15.60 13.97 -6.81
N ALA A 163 15.89 14.88 -7.75
CA ALA A 163 16.80 14.57 -8.86
C ALA A 163 18.21 14.18 -8.37
N GLU A 164 18.74 14.90 -7.37
CA GLU A 164 20.02 14.58 -6.76
C GLU A 164 19.98 13.26 -6.00
N ALA A 165 18.93 13.01 -5.19
CA ALA A 165 18.77 11.74 -4.48
C ALA A 165 18.73 10.54 -5.45
N MET A 166 17.88 10.62 -6.47
CA MET A 166 17.75 9.54 -7.47
C MET A 166 19.06 9.32 -8.25
N LYS A 167 19.79 10.38 -8.61
CA LYS A 167 21.09 10.30 -9.25
C LYS A 167 22.11 9.52 -8.40
N GLN A 168 22.18 9.84 -7.09
CA GLN A 168 23.12 9.17 -6.19
C GLN A 168 22.76 7.71 -5.96
N VAL A 169 21.48 7.38 -5.81
CA VAL A 169 21.04 5.99 -5.61
C VAL A 169 21.23 5.16 -6.88
N LYS A 170 20.80 5.68 -8.04
CA LYS A 170 20.88 4.97 -9.34
C LYS A 170 22.32 4.83 -9.85
N ALA A 171 23.27 5.58 -9.32
CA ALA A 171 24.70 5.38 -9.62
C ALA A 171 25.26 4.06 -9.05
N GLU A 172 24.63 3.50 -8.00
CA GLU A 172 25.11 2.30 -7.31
C GLU A 172 24.13 1.12 -7.44
N TYR A 173 22.84 1.38 -7.64
CA TYR A 173 21.78 0.38 -7.63
C TYR A 173 20.86 0.52 -8.84
N ASP A 174 20.68 -0.57 -9.57
CA ASP A 174 19.65 -0.67 -10.60
C ASP A 174 18.33 -1.11 -9.95
N ALA A 175 17.45 -0.15 -9.68
CA ALA A 175 16.17 -0.35 -9.00
C ALA A 175 15.07 0.47 -9.69
N VAL A 176 13.83 0.06 -9.48
CA VAL A 176 12.62 0.73 -9.99
C VAL A 176 11.98 1.54 -8.86
N PHE A 177 11.76 2.82 -9.07
CA PHE A 177 11.12 3.71 -8.11
C PHE A 177 9.80 4.25 -8.66
N ILE A 178 8.71 4.08 -7.90
CA ILE A 178 7.36 4.52 -8.26
C ILE A 178 6.93 5.61 -7.29
N ALA A 179 6.73 6.85 -7.78
CA ALA A 179 6.43 8.02 -6.96
C ALA A 179 4.93 8.29 -6.82
N ASP A 180 4.48 8.62 -5.61
CA ASP A 180 3.13 9.13 -5.36
C ASP A 180 3.06 10.61 -5.73
N THR A 181 2.77 10.89 -6.97
CA THR A 181 2.66 12.25 -7.49
C THR A 181 1.85 12.31 -8.77
N GLY A 182 1.09 13.39 -8.94
CA GLY A 182 0.41 13.74 -10.19
C GLY A 182 1.22 14.66 -11.12
N SER A 183 2.46 15.03 -10.77
CA SER A 183 3.31 15.94 -11.55
C SER A 183 4.16 15.18 -12.56
N ALA A 184 4.02 15.46 -13.86
CA ALA A 184 4.89 14.87 -14.89
C ALA A 184 6.36 15.22 -14.69
N GLU A 185 6.66 16.41 -14.17
CA GLU A 185 8.04 16.87 -13.87
C GLU A 185 8.70 16.07 -12.75
N LEU A 186 7.92 15.59 -11.79
CA LEU A 186 8.41 14.69 -10.75
C LEU A 186 8.43 13.25 -11.24
N ILE A 187 7.37 12.75 -11.91
CA ILE A 187 7.32 11.39 -12.44
C ILE A 187 8.53 11.09 -13.33
N CYS A 188 9.01 12.05 -14.14
CA CYS A 188 10.15 11.83 -15.03
C CYS A 188 11.47 11.52 -14.30
N LEU A 189 11.61 11.87 -13.03
CA LEU A 189 12.80 11.55 -12.21
C LEU A 189 12.79 10.09 -11.71
N PHE A 190 11.62 9.48 -11.65
CA PHE A 190 11.37 8.12 -11.20
C PHE A 190 11.13 7.18 -12.39
N ASP A 191 10.77 5.93 -12.11
CA ASP A 191 10.48 4.95 -13.16
C ASP A 191 8.97 4.77 -13.39
N GLY A 192 8.15 5.37 -12.51
CA GLY A 192 6.69 5.39 -12.63
C GLY A 192 6.02 6.35 -11.66
N GLY A 193 4.71 6.48 -11.82
CA GLY A 193 3.85 7.26 -10.94
C GLY A 193 2.65 6.45 -10.45
N HIS A 194 2.19 6.79 -9.26
CA HIS A 194 0.93 6.34 -8.69
C HIS A 194 0.28 7.45 -7.88
N THR A 195 -0.92 7.21 -7.40
CA THR A 195 -1.55 7.94 -6.31
C THR A 195 -1.96 6.93 -5.23
N TYR A 196 -1.74 7.28 -3.95
CA TYR A 196 -2.03 6.34 -2.86
C TYR A 196 -3.54 6.11 -2.69
N ASN A 197 -4.29 7.19 -2.51
CA ASN A 197 -5.70 7.06 -2.13
C ASN A 197 -6.59 8.06 -2.89
N PRO A 198 -7.47 7.56 -3.77
CA PRO A 198 -8.40 8.42 -4.51
C PRO A 198 -9.66 8.81 -3.70
N VAL A 199 -9.75 8.54 -2.39
CA VAL A 199 -10.98 8.76 -1.60
C VAL A 199 -11.51 10.18 -1.71
N GLY A 200 -10.64 11.19 -1.63
CA GLY A 200 -11.04 12.60 -1.75
C GLY A 200 -11.69 12.90 -3.10
N LEU A 201 -11.21 12.30 -4.18
CA LEU A 201 -11.81 12.43 -5.50
C LEU A 201 -13.17 11.74 -5.56
N VAL A 202 -13.28 10.54 -5.00
CA VAL A 202 -14.54 9.78 -4.93
C VAL A 202 -15.58 10.51 -4.09
N ALA A 203 -15.21 11.00 -2.92
CA ALA A 203 -16.10 11.74 -2.02
C ALA A 203 -16.61 13.05 -2.66
N ASN A 204 -15.76 13.73 -3.43
CA ASN A 204 -16.13 14.94 -4.18
C ASN A 204 -16.75 14.64 -5.55
N GLN A 205 -17.10 13.38 -5.85
CA GLN A 205 -17.77 12.96 -7.08
C GLN A 205 -17.04 13.35 -8.38
N VAL A 206 -15.71 13.37 -8.34
CA VAL A 206 -14.88 13.61 -9.53
C VAL A 206 -15.11 12.49 -10.54
N ASP A 207 -15.09 12.81 -11.84
CA ASP A 207 -15.12 11.78 -12.88
C ASP A 207 -13.85 10.92 -12.85
N MET A 208 -13.97 9.79 -12.18
CA MET A 208 -12.85 8.85 -12.04
C MET A 208 -12.40 8.23 -13.36
N SER A 209 -13.23 8.20 -14.40
CA SER A 209 -12.80 7.73 -15.72
C SER A 209 -11.82 8.71 -16.34
N GLN A 210 -12.16 9.99 -16.31
CA GLN A 210 -11.29 11.06 -16.79
C GLN A 210 -10.00 11.15 -15.96
N TYR A 211 -10.12 11.05 -14.63
CA TYR A 211 -8.96 11.08 -13.74
C TYR A 211 -7.92 10.00 -14.07
N TYR A 212 -8.35 8.72 -14.18
CA TYR A 212 -7.43 7.62 -14.51
C TYR A 212 -6.84 7.77 -15.91
N ASP A 213 -7.63 8.22 -16.87
CA ASP A 213 -7.17 8.43 -18.25
C ASP A 213 -6.10 9.52 -18.32
N ASP A 214 -6.33 10.66 -17.67
CA ASP A 214 -5.38 11.77 -17.61
C ASP A 214 -4.09 11.38 -16.88
N PHE A 215 -4.21 10.64 -15.78
CA PHE A 215 -3.04 10.19 -15.03
C PHE A 215 -2.19 9.22 -15.86
N THR A 216 -2.82 8.22 -16.48
CA THR A 216 -2.12 7.24 -17.33
C THR A 216 -1.46 7.91 -18.53
N LYS A 217 -2.16 8.83 -19.20
CA LYS A 217 -1.59 9.64 -20.31
C LYS A 217 -0.38 10.45 -19.85
N LYS A 218 -0.45 11.03 -18.67
CA LYS A 218 0.63 11.81 -18.08
C LYS A 218 1.89 10.95 -17.86
N CYS A 219 1.77 9.78 -17.24
CA CYS A 219 2.90 8.85 -17.10
C CYS A 219 3.50 8.46 -18.44
N ARG A 220 2.65 8.13 -19.43
CA ARG A 220 3.08 7.76 -20.78
C ARG A 220 3.74 8.91 -21.55
N SER A 221 3.33 10.15 -21.31
CA SER A 221 3.94 11.31 -21.97
C SER A 221 5.42 11.50 -21.63
N VAL A 222 5.86 10.90 -20.54
CA VAL A 222 7.26 10.90 -20.07
C VAL A 222 7.90 9.50 -20.07
N ASP A 223 7.25 8.54 -20.75
CA ASP A 223 7.70 7.14 -20.89
C ASP A 223 7.94 6.44 -19.54
N LYS A 224 6.95 6.51 -18.67
CA LYS A 224 7.02 5.97 -17.30
C LYS A 224 5.84 5.02 -17.00
N ILE A 225 6.09 4.09 -16.07
CA ILE A 225 5.09 3.14 -15.57
C ILE A 225 3.89 3.90 -15.00
N ALA A 226 2.70 3.55 -15.42
CA ALA A 226 1.45 4.11 -14.92
C ALA A 226 0.77 3.12 -13.96
N CYS A 227 0.60 3.52 -12.70
CA CYS A 227 -0.09 2.72 -11.70
C CYS A 227 -1.42 3.38 -11.35
N ALA A 228 -2.54 2.71 -11.59
CA ALA A 228 -3.86 3.18 -11.18
C ALA A 228 -4.27 2.56 -9.85
N THR A 229 -4.73 3.39 -8.90
CA THR A 229 -5.12 2.93 -7.55
C THR A 229 -6.63 2.91 -7.39
N VAL A 230 -7.15 1.83 -6.83
CA VAL A 230 -8.56 1.62 -6.51
C VAL A 230 -8.77 1.38 -5.02
N ILE A 231 -9.97 1.72 -4.51
CA ILE A 231 -10.36 1.50 -3.10
C ILE A 231 -11.63 0.66 -3.03
N PRO A 232 -11.77 -0.26 -2.04
CA PRO A 232 -13.02 -0.98 -1.80
C PRO A 232 -14.08 -0.08 -1.16
N GLY A 233 -13.66 0.85 -0.37
CA GLY A 233 -14.35 1.87 0.39
C GLY A 233 -13.37 2.64 1.24
N TYR A 234 -13.89 3.52 2.10
CA TYR A 234 -13.09 4.30 3.05
C TYR A 234 -14.00 4.83 4.16
N ASP A 235 -13.57 4.74 5.40
CA ASP A 235 -14.26 5.32 6.54
C ASP A 235 -13.31 5.52 7.71
N ASP A 236 -12.91 6.76 7.96
CA ASP A 236 -12.03 7.15 9.06
C ASP A 236 -12.77 7.80 10.24
N SER A 237 -14.08 7.56 10.35
CA SER A 237 -14.91 8.17 11.38
C SER A 237 -14.54 7.75 12.81
N ASN A 238 -13.90 6.59 12.97
CA ASN A 238 -13.66 5.98 14.29
C ASN A 238 -12.33 6.37 14.93
N ILE A 239 -11.46 7.14 14.24
CA ILE A 239 -10.14 7.54 14.78
C ILE A 239 -10.05 9.01 15.18
N GLY A 240 -11.19 9.70 15.33
CA GLY A 240 -11.25 11.06 15.88
C GLY A 240 -10.63 12.14 15.00
N ARG A 241 -10.49 11.92 13.69
CA ARG A 241 -10.01 12.96 12.76
C ARG A 241 -10.95 14.16 12.74
N LYS A 242 -10.37 15.37 12.66
CA LYS A 242 -11.14 16.63 12.60
C LYS A 242 -12.09 16.69 11.40
N HIS A 243 -11.70 16.08 10.29
CA HIS A 243 -12.49 15.99 9.06
C HIS A 243 -12.61 14.52 8.69
N VAL A 244 -13.80 13.98 8.89
CA VAL A 244 -14.13 12.62 8.51
C VAL A 244 -14.31 12.55 7.00
N THR A 245 -13.71 11.53 6.39
CA THR A 245 -13.90 11.24 4.98
C THR A 245 -14.54 9.87 4.83
N MET A 246 -15.51 9.75 3.93
CA MET A 246 -16.22 8.49 3.71
C MET A 246 -16.42 8.23 2.21
N ALA A 247 -16.23 6.96 1.83
CA ALA A 247 -16.62 6.43 0.54
C ALA A 247 -17.28 5.06 0.77
N ASN A 248 -18.61 5.03 0.72
CA ASN A 248 -19.37 3.82 1.04
C ASN A 248 -19.05 2.68 0.07
N ARG A 249 -18.78 1.52 0.61
CA ARG A 249 -18.42 0.27 -0.11
C ARG A 249 -19.54 -0.23 -1.02
N ARG A 250 -20.81 0.02 -0.66
CA ARG A 250 -22.02 -0.40 -1.41
C ARG A 250 -21.98 -1.89 -1.81
N GLY A 251 -21.60 -2.76 -0.87
CA GLY A 251 -21.50 -4.19 -1.12
C GLY A 251 -20.54 -4.56 -2.28
N GLY A 252 -19.48 -3.78 -2.47
CA GLY A 252 -18.47 -3.98 -3.52
C GLY A 252 -18.75 -3.25 -4.84
N GLU A 253 -19.88 -2.53 -4.98
CA GLU A 253 -20.19 -1.81 -6.23
C GLU A 253 -19.22 -0.66 -6.49
N LEU A 254 -18.78 0.06 -5.44
CA LEU A 254 -17.77 1.10 -5.58
C LEU A 254 -16.48 0.50 -6.15
N TYR A 255 -16.00 -0.59 -5.54
CA TYR A 255 -14.76 -1.26 -5.92
C TYR A 255 -14.79 -1.74 -7.36
N LYS A 256 -15.85 -2.44 -7.79
CA LYS A 256 -16.05 -2.88 -9.17
C LYS A 256 -16.08 -1.72 -10.15
N SER A 257 -16.75 -0.63 -9.78
CA SER A 257 -16.84 0.56 -10.62
C SER A 257 -15.49 1.23 -10.84
N LEU A 258 -14.70 1.40 -9.77
CA LEU A 258 -13.35 1.99 -9.86
C LEU A 258 -12.41 1.13 -10.69
N TRP A 259 -12.42 -0.20 -10.49
CA TRP A 259 -11.65 -1.14 -11.31
C TRP A 259 -11.99 -1.01 -12.78
N ALA A 260 -13.28 -1.00 -13.13
CA ALA A 260 -13.71 -0.90 -14.53
C ALA A 260 -13.28 0.42 -15.18
N LYS A 261 -13.28 1.52 -14.44
CA LYS A 261 -12.83 2.84 -14.90
C LYS A 261 -11.31 2.88 -15.04
N ALA A 262 -10.57 2.41 -14.03
CA ALA A 262 -9.11 2.34 -14.05
C ALA A 262 -8.61 1.43 -15.21
N GLU A 263 -9.22 0.25 -15.39
CA GLU A 263 -8.86 -0.69 -16.44
C GLU A 263 -9.01 -0.10 -17.86
N LYS A 264 -9.99 0.79 -18.08
CA LYS A 264 -10.18 1.48 -19.36
C LYS A 264 -9.03 2.42 -19.72
N SER A 265 -8.38 3.05 -18.73
CA SER A 265 -7.20 3.89 -18.98
C SER A 265 -5.96 3.05 -19.34
N ALA A 266 -6.07 1.72 -19.25
CA ALA A 266 -5.04 0.74 -19.54
C ALA A 266 -3.72 1.02 -18.77
N PRO A 267 -3.73 1.08 -17.44
CA PRO A 267 -2.52 1.24 -16.65
C PRO A 267 -1.63 -0.01 -16.77
N ASP A 268 -0.35 0.15 -16.47
CA ASP A 268 0.58 -0.97 -16.41
C ASP A 268 0.31 -1.83 -15.18
N TRP A 269 0.12 -1.17 -14.01
CA TRP A 269 -0.19 -1.85 -12.75
C TRP A 269 -1.47 -1.32 -12.12
N MET A 270 -2.17 -2.21 -11.42
CA MET A 270 -3.32 -1.87 -10.60
C MET A 270 -2.91 -1.96 -9.12
N LEU A 271 -3.13 -0.88 -8.39
CA LEU A 271 -2.85 -0.82 -6.97
C LEU A 271 -4.16 -0.81 -6.16
N ILE A 272 -4.13 -1.38 -4.98
CA ILE A 272 -5.29 -1.47 -4.08
C ILE A 272 -4.95 -0.78 -2.77
N THR A 273 -5.68 0.25 -2.42
CA THR A 273 -5.67 0.84 -1.09
C THR A 273 -6.91 0.37 -0.35
N SER A 274 -6.77 -0.59 0.57
CA SER A 274 -5.53 -1.25 1.01
C SER A 274 -5.75 -2.75 1.19
N PHE A 275 -4.70 -3.51 1.50
CA PHE A 275 -4.89 -4.86 2.02
C PHE A 275 -5.48 -4.81 3.44
N ASN A 276 -4.89 -3.99 4.35
CA ASN A 276 -5.19 -4.03 5.78
C ASN A 276 -5.09 -2.66 6.49
N GLU A 277 -5.47 -1.55 5.85
CA GLU A 277 -5.61 -0.27 6.56
C GLU A 277 -6.98 -0.20 7.24
N TRP A 278 -7.02 -0.77 8.44
CA TRP A 278 -8.25 -0.91 9.23
C TRP A 278 -8.78 0.43 9.75
N HIS A 279 -7.89 1.38 10.11
CA HIS A 279 -8.28 2.70 10.64
C HIS A 279 -8.95 3.60 9.59
N GLU A 280 -8.66 3.33 8.33
CA GLU A 280 -9.25 4.04 7.21
C GLU A 280 -10.44 3.29 6.58
N GLY A 281 -10.80 2.12 7.10
CA GLY A 281 -11.87 1.31 6.56
C GLY A 281 -11.69 1.00 5.06
N SER A 282 -10.43 0.88 4.60
CA SER A 282 -10.08 0.65 3.19
C SER A 282 -9.57 -0.77 2.92
N GLU A 283 -9.62 -1.63 3.91
CA GLU A 283 -9.10 -3.00 3.85
C GLU A 283 -9.89 -3.91 2.91
N ILE A 284 -9.16 -4.85 2.27
CA ILE A 284 -9.73 -6.02 1.58
C ILE A 284 -9.49 -7.30 2.36
N GLU A 285 -8.71 -7.23 3.43
CA GLU A 285 -8.54 -8.32 4.40
C GLU A 285 -9.91 -8.77 4.91
N PRO A 286 -10.15 -10.09 5.11
CA PRO A 286 -11.44 -10.57 5.59
C PRO A 286 -11.86 -9.95 6.91
N SER A 287 -13.04 -9.33 6.94
CA SER A 287 -13.68 -8.75 8.12
C SER A 287 -14.84 -9.61 8.62
N ILE A 288 -15.33 -9.30 9.82
CA ILE A 288 -16.56 -9.91 10.34
C ILE A 288 -17.76 -9.44 9.51
N GLU A 289 -17.76 -8.16 9.10
CA GLU A 289 -18.86 -7.50 8.39
C GLU A 289 -19.00 -7.99 6.94
N ASP A 290 -17.88 -8.09 6.23
CA ASP A 290 -17.87 -8.38 4.79
C ASP A 290 -17.38 -9.81 4.45
N GLY A 291 -16.91 -10.57 5.43
CA GLY A 291 -16.32 -11.89 5.22
C GLY A 291 -15.18 -11.84 4.21
N LYS A 292 -15.20 -12.71 3.19
CA LYS A 292 -14.19 -12.77 2.12
C LYS A 292 -14.64 -12.06 0.83
N LEU A 293 -15.65 -11.20 0.88
CA LEU A 293 -16.21 -10.55 -0.31
C LEU A 293 -15.13 -9.85 -1.14
N TYR A 294 -14.30 -9.01 -0.50
CA TYR A 294 -13.32 -8.20 -1.24
C TYR A 294 -12.16 -9.02 -1.79
N LEU A 295 -11.72 -10.08 -1.13
CA LEU A 295 -10.75 -11.02 -1.72
C LEU A 295 -11.34 -11.73 -2.95
N THR A 296 -12.61 -12.13 -2.89
CA THR A 296 -13.30 -12.78 -4.01
C THR A 296 -13.44 -11.84 -5.20
N LEU A 297 -13.86 -10.61 -4.97
CA LEU A 297 -13.94 -9.57 -6.00
C LEU A 297 -12.55 -9.27 -6.60
N THR A 298 -11.53 -9.10 -5.75
CA THR A 298 -10.16 -8.85 -6.20
C THR A 298 -9.68 -9.97 -7.11
N ARG A 299 -9.90 -11.25 -6.77
CA ARG A 299 -9.54 -12.39 -7.62
C ARG A 299 -10.15 -12.31 -9.00
N GLN A 300 -11.45 -12.01 -9.08
CA GLN A 300 -12.17 -11.91 -10.34
C GLN A 300 -11.65 -10.77 -11.22
N LEU A 301 -11.45 -9.60 -10.59
CA LEU A 301 -11.02 -8.37 -11.26
C LEU A 301 -9.54 -8.46 -11.69
N ALA A 302 -8.66 -8.98 -10.82
CA ALA A 302 -7.25 -9.17 -11.11
C ALA A 302 -7.03 -10.18 -12.25
N SER A 303 -7.76 -11.31 -12.22
CA SER A 303 -7.72 -12.31 -13.32
C SER A 303 -8.08 -11.67 -14.66
N LYS A 304 -9.16 -10.90 -14.71
CA LYS A 304 -9.59 -10.21 -15.93
C LYS A 304 -8.58 -9.17 -16.38
N PHE A 305 -8.05 -8.37 -15.46
CA PHE A 305 -7.05 -7.34 -15.76
C PHE A 305 -5.78 -7.92 -16.37
N LYS A 306 -5.27 -9.03 -15.83
CA LYS A 306 -4.03 -9.68 -16.28
C LYS A 306 -4.14 -10.41 -17.62
N GLN A 307 -5.35 -10.78 -18.05
CA GLN A 307 -5.57 -11.49 -19.33
C GLN A 307 -5.59 -10.58 -20.57
N ARG A 308 -5.58 -9.28 -20.39
CA ARG A 308 -5.57 -8.28 -21.47
C ARG A 308 -4.16 -7.80 -21.77
#